data_d04e3abd89e161490e19300a7b63ddb1
#
_entry.id   d04e3abd89e161490e19300a7b63ddb1
#
_cell.length_a   1.000
_cell.length_b   1.000
_cell.length_c   1.000
_cell.angle_alpha   90.00
_cell.angle_beta   90.00
_cell.angle_gamma   90.00
#
_symmetry.space_group_name_H-M   'P 1'
#
loop_
_entity.id
_entity.type
_entity.pdbx_description
1 polymer ?
#
loop_
_entity_poly.entity_id
_entity_poly.type
_entity_poly.pdbx_seq_one_letter_code
_entity_poly.pdbx_strand_id
1 'polypeptide(L)'
;MPCTLERNALSYSVAVRALCEFSAKVGDLDLRFTPSPTAQEGIEGHRRVVARRAAGYESEITLEGQFETLKVRGRADGYDPTCNRLEEIKTHRGDLSRQPANHRQLHWAQAKVYGWLMCQARQLPNIEVALVYLDVDSDGQTLISEHCTADELQAFFETQCQRFLAWAQGQEQRLAERKQGLQALGLPRIRRSARASDNSQKPCTRR
;
A
#
# COMPACT_ATOMS: atom_id res chain seq x y z
N MET A 1 -15.49 -36.54 -22.11
CA MET A 1 -14.49 -35.49 -21.93
C MET A 1 -15.20 -34.22 -21.53
N PRO A 2 -15.22 -33.81 -20.25
CA PRO A 2 -15.80 -32.53 -19.87
C PRO A 2 -14.80 -31.44 -20.25
N CYS A 3 -15.23 -30.54 -21.10
CA CYS A 3 -14.52 -29.32 -21.47
C CYS A 3 -14.44 -28.43 -20.23
N THR A 4 -13.29 -28.38 -19.58
CA THR A 4 -13.00 -27.45 -18.50
C THR A 4 -12.89 -26.06 -19.11
N LEU A 5 -13.96 -25.27 -19.01
CA LEU A 5 -13.89 -23.82 -19.26
C LEU A 5 -12.90 -23.26 -18.22
N GLU A 6 -11.67 -23.04 -18.64
CA GLU A 6 -10.74 -22.18 -17.93
C GLU A 6 -11.41 -20.80 -17.86
N ARG A 7 -12.04 -20.53 -16.73
CA ARG A 7 -12.39 -19.15 -16.38
C ARG A 7 -11.07 -18.40 -16.32
N ASN A 8 -10.84 -17.50 -17.25
CA ASN A 8 -9.77 -16.49 -17.17
C ASN A 8 -9.92 -15.78 -15.82
N ALA A 9 -9.20 -16.26 -14.82
CA ALA A 9 -9.22 -15.67 -13.50
C ALA A 9 -8.66 -14.25 -13.65
N LEU A 10 -9.48 -13.25 -13.35
CA LEU A 10 -9.04 -11.86 -13.40
C LEU A 10 -7.88 -11.68 -12.43
N SER A 11 -6.77 -11.22 -12.94
CA SER A 11 -5.58 -10.90 -12.13
C SER A 11 -5.71 -9.48 -11.61
N TYR A 12 -5.59 -9.31 -10.29
CA TYR A 12 -5.60 -8.01 -9.64
C TYR A 12 -4.18 -7.58 -9.27
N SER A 13 -3.92 -6.28 -9.30
CA SER A 13 -2.67 -5.72 -8.80
C SER A 13 -2.98 -4.56 -7.87
N VAL A 14 -2.40 -4.58 -6.67
CA VAL A 14 -2.63 -3.56 -5.64
C VAL A 14 -1.31 -3.12 -5.01
N ALA A 15 -1.20 -1.83 -4.66
CA ALA A 15 -0.08 -1.35 -3.86
C ALA A 15 -0.26 -1.74 -2.39
N VAL A 16 0.85 -2.03 -1.68
CA VAL A 16 0.84 -2.35 -0.23
C VAL A 16 0.03 -1.34 0.56
N ARG A 17 0.27 -0.05 0.34
CA ARG A 17 -0.47 1.01 1.01
C ARG A 17 -1.98 0.90 0.79
N ALA A 18 -2.41 0.74 -0.46
CA ALA A 18 -3.84 0.65 -0.80
C ALA A 18 -4.48 -0.63 -0.23
N LEU A 19 -3.75 -1.76 -0.24
CA LEU A 19 -4.20 -2.99 0.40
C LEU A 19 -4.46 -2.76 1.89
N CYS A 20 -3.51 -2.17 2.61
CA CYS A 20 -3.63 -1.93 4.05
C CYS A 20 -4.71 -0.89 4.38
N GLU A 21 -4.81 0.19 3.62
CA GLU A 21 -5.88 1.20 3.78
C GLU A 21 -7.26 0.58 3.59
N PHE A 22 -7.39 -0.40 2.70
CA PHE A 22 -8.65 -1.10 2.47
C PHE A 22 -8.95 -2.16 3.54
N SER A 23 -7.99 -3.02 3.89
CA SER A 23 -8.24 -4.25 4.64
C SER A 23 -7.93 -4.15 6.13
N ALA A 24 -7.02 -3.26 6.53
CA ALA A 24 -6.54 -3.12 7.91
C ALA A 24 -6.98 -1.81 8.59
N LYS A 25 -7.60 -0.89 7.85
CA LYS A 25 -8.11 0.35 8.42
C LYS A 25 -9.27 0.06 9.38
N VAL A 26 -9.19 0.61 10.59
CA VAL A 26 -10.23 0.52 11.61
C VAL A 26 -10.75 1.93 11.93
N GLY A 27 -12.05 2.13 11.79
CA GLY A 27 -12.69 3.42 12.04
C GLY A 27 -12.35 4.49 11.01
N ASP A 28 -12.70 5.74 11.32
CA ASP A 28 -12.38 6.88 10.48
C ASP A 28 -10.99 7.45 10.83
N LEU A 29 -10.17 7.70 9.79
CA LEU A 29 -8.89 8.38 9.95
C LEU A 29 -9.13 9.89 9.83
N ASP A 30 -9.70 10.46 10.88
CA ASP A 30 -9.94 11.91 10.91
C ASP A 30 -8.63 12.67 11.16
N LEU A 31 -8.08 13.23 10.10
CA LEU A 31 -6.84 14.02 10.14
C LEU A 31 -7.08 15.51 10.33
N ARG A 32 -8.33 15.98 10.38
CA ARG A 32 -8.68 17.40 10.40
C ARG A 32 -8.15 18.13 11.61
N PHE A 33 -8.01 17.43 12.73
CA PHE A 33 -7.59 17.99 14.02
C PHE A 33 -6.19 17.55 14.47
N THR A 34 -5.50 16.77 13.67
CA THR A 34 -4.14 16.31 13.99
C THR A 34 -3.16 17.09 13.13
N PRO A 35 -2.26 17.89 13.72
CA PRO A 35 -1.21 18.54 12.98
C PRO A 35 -0.41 17.46 12.21
N SER A 36 -0.45 17.51 10.91
CA SER A 36 0.27 16.55 10.07
C SER A 36 1.34 17.27 9.27
N PRO A 37 2.52 16.66 9.12
CA PRO A 37 3.51 17.16 8.20
C PRO A 37 2.98 17.23 6.77
N THR A 38 3.46 18.19 6.00
CA THR A 38 3.20 18.28 4.56
C THR A 38 3.87 17.11 3.83
N ALA A 39 3.46 16.85 2.59
CA ALA A 39 4.11 15.82 1.77
C ALA A 39 5.61 16.07 1.57
N GLN A 40 6.02 17.34 1.43
CA GLN A 40 7.42 17.71 1.30
C GLN A 40 8.22 17.45 2.58
N GLU A 41 7.67 17.79 3.75
CA GLU A 41 8.27 17.48 5.06
C GLU A 41 8.37 15.96 5.28
N GLY A 42 7.39 15.21 4.78
CA GLY A 42 7.44 13.75 4.80
C GLY A 42 8.63 13.21 4.01
N ILE A 43 8.81 13.63 2.76
CA ILE A 43 9.93 13.23 1.90
C ILE A 43 11.27 13.59 2.54
N GLU A 44 11.39 14.81 3.06
CA GLU A 44 12.61 15.28 3.71
C GLU A 44 12.88 14.52 5.01
N GLY A 45 11.83 14.21 5.78
CA GLY A 45 11.95 13.39 7.00
C GLY A 45 12.49 11.99 6.72
N HIS A 46 12.00 11.32 5.68
CA HIS A 46 12.53 10.03 5.25
C HIS A 46 14.03 10.13 4.91
N ARG A 47 14.44 11.14 4.14
CA ARG A 47 15.86 11.37 3.82
C ARG A 47 16.71 11.57 5.07
N ARG A 48 16.23 12.35 6.05
CA ARG A 48 16.93 12.58 7.31
C ARG A 48 17.10 11.30 8.14
N VAL A 49 16.07 10.45 8.19
CA VAL A 49 16.17 9.16 8.86
C VAL A 49 17.20 8.27 8.17
N VAL A 50 17.13 8.13 6.85
CA VAL A 50 18.09 7.31 6.07
C VAL A 50 19.53 7.81 6.23
N ALA A 51 19.74 9.13 6.22
CA ALA A 51 21.07 9.72 6.38
C ALA A 51 21.72 9.41 7.75
N ARG A 52 20.96 9.00 8.76
CA ARG A 52 21.44 8.60 10.11
C ARG A 52 21.76 7.13 10.21
N ARG A 53 21.48 6.35 9.19
CA ARG A 53 21.72 4.90 9.21
C ARG A 53 23.18 4.58 8.86
N ALA A 54 23.62 3.43 9.36
CA ALA A 54 24.98 2.94 9.09
C ALA A 54 25.17 2.56 7.62
N ALA A 55 26.43 2.43 7.21
CA ALA A 55 26.77 1.89 5.91
C ALA A 55 26.18 0.48 5.73
N GLY A 56 25.61 0.21 4.57
CA GLY A 56 24.92 -1.06 4.28
C GLY A 56 23.42 -1.03 4.51
N TYR A 57 22.87 0.05 5.08
CA TYR A 57 21.42 0.24 5.13
C TYR A 57 20.85 0.40 3.72
N GLU A 58 19.79 -0.34 3.42
CA GLU A 58 19.12 -0.31 2.14
C GLU A 58 17.83 0.51 2.25
N SER A 59 17.65 1.51 1.40
CA SER A 59 16.45 2.34 1.36
C SER A 59 15.64 2.11 0.08
N GLU A 60 14.33 2.39 0.16
CA GLU A 60 13.41 2.36 -0.98
C GLU A 60 13.41 1.02 -1.75
N ILE A 61 13.31 -0.09 -1.03
CA ILE A 61 13.42 -1.44 -1.59
C ILE A 61 12.10 -1.82 -2.24
N THR A 62 12.15 -2.08 -3.55
CA THR A 62 10.98 -2.59 -4.28
C THR A 62 10.74 -4.05 -3.93
N LEU A 63 9.54 -4.33 -3.43
CA LEU A 63 9.10 -5.66 -3.04
C LEU A 63 7.78 -6.00 -3.71
N GLU A 64 7.62 -7.27 -4.06
CA GLU A 64 6.38 -7.80 -4.60
C GLU A 64 6.13 -9.23 -4.12
N GLY A 65 4.86 -9.58 -4.06
CA GLY A 65 4.41 -10.92 -3.73
C GLY A 65 3.07 -11.21 -4.37
N GLN A 66 2.66 -12.46 -4.31
CA GLN A 66 1.41 -12.90 -4.90
C GLN A 66 0.64 -13.78 -3.91
N PHE A 67 -0.66 -13.57 -3.86
CA PHE A 67 -1.59 -14.44 -3.18
C PHE A 67 -2.75 -14.75 -4.15
N GLU A 68 -2.91 -16.02 -4.54
CA GLU A 68 -3.86 -16.44 -5.57
C GLU A 68 -3.75 -15.58 -6.84
N THR A 69 -4.82 -14.85 -7.20
CA THR A 69 -4.89 -13.96 -8.37
C THR A 69 -4.49 -12.51 -8.06
N LEU A 70 -4.10 -12.21 -6.81
CA LEU A 70 -3.73 -10.87 -6.37
C LEU A 70 -2.22 -10.69 -6.32
N LYS A 71 -1.70 -9.78 -7.13
CA LYS A 71 -0.32 -9.30 -7.04
C LYS A 71 -0.26 -8.07 -6.13
N VAL A 72 0.57 -8.14 -5.10
CA VAL A 72 0.81 -7.04 -4.15
C VAL A 72 2.22 -6.52 -4.37
N ARG A 73 2.38 -5.22 -4.51
CA ARG A 73 3.69 -4.61 -4.74
C ARG A 73 3.82 -3.27 -4.01
N GLY A 74 5.04 -2.92 -3.67
CA GLY A 74 5.32 -1.63 -3.07
C GLY A 74 6.81 -1.39 -2.88
N ARG A 75 7.12 -0.30 -2.20
CA ARG A 75 8.48 0.10 -1.90
C ARG A 75 8.57 0.31 -0.40
N ALA A 76 9.32 -0.57 0.27
CA ALA A 76 9.61 -0.47 1.69
C ALA A 76 10.59 0.69 1.93
N ASP A 77 10.41 1.43 3.02
CA ASP A 77 11.21 2.62 3.31
C ASP A 77 12.67 2.25 3.59
N GLY A 78 12.93 1.16 4.35
CA GLY A 78 14.28 0.75 4.59
C GLY A 78 14.46 -0.62 5.25
N TYR A 79 15.69 -1.14 5.16
CA TYR A 79 16.11 -2.40 5.77
C TYR A 79 17.56 -2.31 6.24
N ASP A 80 17.78 -2.70 7.47
CA ASP A 80 19.11 -2.83 8.07
C ASP A 80 19.50 -4.31 8.10
N PRO A 81 20.39 -4.76 7.21
CA PRO A 81 20.82 -6.16 7.17
C PRO A 81 21.67 -6.57 8.38
N THR A 82 22.25 -5.63 9.10
CA THR A 82 23.14 -5.94 10.26
C THR A 82 22.36 -6.47 11.44
N CYS A 83 21.13 -5.99 11.65
CA CYS A 83 20.22 -6.45 12.69
C CYS A 83 18.95 -7.11 12.16
N ASN A 84 18.88 -7.38 10.84
CA ASN A 84 17.74 -8.00 10.17
C ASN A 84 16.43 -7.26 10.48
N ARG A 85 16.42 -5.92 10.30
CA ARG A 85 15.29 -5.06 10.65
C ARG A 85 14.73 -4.30 9.45
N LEU A 86 13.44 -4.49 9.19
CA LEU A 86 12.68 -3.67 8.25
C LEU A 86 12.09 -2.48 8.98
N GLU A 87 12.26 -1.29 8.39
CA GLU A 87 11.78 -0.03 8.94
C GLU A 87 10.72 0.61 8.05
N GLU A 88 9.56 0.91 8.62
CA GLU A 88 8.52 1.75 8.04
C GLU A 88 8.62 3.14 8.68
N ILE A 89 8.97 4.14 7.89
CA ILE A 89 9.27 5.50 8.36
C ILE A 89 8.02 6.37 8.27
N LYS A 90 7.71 7.06 9.35
CA LYS A 90 6.61 8.02 9.42
C LYS A 90 7.07 9.33 10.02
N THR A 91 6.64 10.43 9.43
CA THR A 91 6.83 11.76 10.03
C THR A 91 5.60 12.15 10.83
N HIS A 92 5.82 12.86 11.93
CA HIS A 92 4.77 13.42 12.74
C HIS A 92 5.15 14.81 13.23
N ARG A 93 4.19 15.49 13.85
CA ARG A 93 4.37 16.78 14.51
C ARG A 93 3.80 16.72 15.91
N GLY A 94 4.57 17.17 16.88
CA GLY A 94 4.17 17.21 18.27
C GLY A 94 4.17 15.85 18.97
N ASP A 95 3.39 15.71 20.01
CA ASP A 95 3.41 14.54 20.90
C ASP A 95 2.90 13.25 20.23
N LEU A 96 3.78 12.30 19.99
CA LEU A 96 3.48 11.00 19.38
C LEU A 96 2.50 10.14 20.22
N SER A 97 2.44 10.36 21.54
CA SER A 97 1.53 9.63 22.42
C SER A 97 0.05 9.95 22.14
N ARG A 98 -0.21 11.11 21.55
CA ARG A 98 -1.54 11.57 21.16
C ARG A 98 -2.00 11.04 19.79
N GLN A 99 -1.12 10.34 19.07
CA GLN A 99 -1.48 9.73 17.79
C GLN A 99 -2.58 8.69 17.99
N PRO A 100 -3.70 8.77 17.23
CA PRO A 100 -4.79 7.80 17.33
C PRO A 100 -4.30 6.36 17.09
N ALA A 101 -4.81 5.41 17.88
CA ALA A 101 -4.42 4.02 17.82
C ALA A 101 -4.65 3.40 16.42
N ASN A 102 -5.72 3.80 15.73
CA ASN A 102 -6.04 3.33 14.39
C ASN A 102 -5.02 3.79 13.32
N HIS A 103 -4.38 4.96 13.48
CA HIS A 103 -3.28 5.38 12.61
C HIS A 103 -2.06 4.48 12.81
N ARG A 104 -1.67 4.23 14.06
CA ARG A 104 -0.55 3.35 14.39
C ARG A 104 -0.79 1.93 13.91
N GLN A 105 -2.04 1.44 14.04
CA GLN A 105 -2.42 0.13 13.52
C GLN A 105 -2.25 0.02 12.00
N LEU A 106 -2.59 1.07 11.26
CA LEU A 106 -2.38 1.11 9.81
C LEU A 106 -0.89 1.11 9.45
N HIS A 107 -0.05 1.84 10.19
CA HIS A 107 1.40 1.82 9.98
C HIS A 107 1.98 0.43 10.24
N TRP A 108 1.56 -0.24 11.31
CA TRP A 108 1.94 -1.63 11.59
C TRP A 108 1.48 -2.59 10.50
N ALA A 109 0.29 -2.39 9.94
CA ALA A 109 -0.19 -3.23 8.84
C ALA A 109 0.72 -3.11 7.60
N GLN A 110 1.14 -1.89 7.25
CA GLN A 110 2.08 -1.66 6.15
C GLN A 110 3.43 -2.32 6.43
N ALA A 111 3.98 -2.10 7.61
CA ALA A 111 5.26 -2.67 8.03
C ALA A 111 5.24 -4.22 8.02
N LYS A 112 4.16 -4.85 8.52
CA LYS A 112 4.02 -6.31 8.53
C LYS A 112 3.88 -6.89 7.11
N VAL A 113 3.13 -6.23 6.22
CA VAL A 113 3.04 -6.67 4.82
C VAL A 113 4.41 -6.58 4.15
N TYR A 114 5.16 -5.48 4.33
CA TYR A 114 6.52 -5.39 3.82
C TYR A 114 7.47 -6.39 4.48
N GLY A 115 7.29 -6.66 5.79
CA GLY A 115 8.04 -7.69 6.51
C GLY A 115 7.90 -9.07 5.86
N TRP A 116 6.66 -9.48 5.54
CA TRP A 116 6.43 -10.72 4.80
C TRP A 116 7.09 -10.73 3.43
N LEU A 117 6.88 -9.67 2.64
CA LEU A 117 7.48 -9.57 1.31
C LEU A 117 9.01 -9.62 1.35
N MET A 118 9.63 -9.05 2.39
CA MET A 118 11.06 -9.12 2.62
C MET A 118 11.50 -10.54 3.00
N CYS A 119 10.79 -11.20 3.93
CA CYS A 119 11.07 -12.58 4.32
C CYS A 119 11.01 -13.51 3.10
N GLN A 120 9.99 -13.35 2.27
CA GLN A 120 9.84 -14.13 1.04
C GLN A 120 10.99 -13.86 0.04
N ALA A 121 11.32 -12.58 -0.20
CA ALA A 121 12.33 -12.19 -1.18
C ALA A 121 13.75 -12.65 -0.78
N ARG A 122 14.04 -12.70 0.52
CA ARG A 122 15.36 -13.03 1.06
C ARG A 122 15.44 -14.37 1.77
N GLN A 123 14.34 -15.14 1.77
CA GLN A 123 14.24 -16.43 2.43
C GLN A 123 14.61 -16.36 3.94
N LEU A 124 14.10 -15.33 4.61
CA LEU A 124 14.35 -15.10 6.05
C LEU A 124 13.29 -15.84 6.88
N PRO A 125 13.69 -16.60 7.93
CA PRO A 125 12.74 -17.30 8.81
C PRO A 125 12.06 -16.36 9.81
N ASN A 126 12.65 -15.22 10.07
CA ASN A 126 12.15 -14.18 10.97
C ASN A 126 12.76 -12.83 10.59
N ILE A 127 12.18 -11.75 11.11
CA ILE A 127 12.63 -10.39 10.89
C ILE A 127 12.17 -9.50 12.05
N GLU A 128 12.96 -8.49 12.41
CA GLU A 128 12.48 -7.40 13.23
C GLU A 128 11.74 -6.40 12.35
N VAL A 129 10.48 -6.09 12.67
CA VAL A 129 9.67 -5.09 11.98
C VAL A 129 9.59 -3.86 12.86
N ALA A 130 9.91 -2.68 12.34
CA ALA A 130 9.98 -1.46 13.11
C ALA A 130 9.19 -0.31 12.48
N LEU A 131 8.54 0.50 13.32
CA LEU A 131 8.02 1.81 13.00
C LEU A 131 9.01 2.86 13.47
N VAL A 132 9.46 3.71 12.56
CA VAL A 132 10.36 4.82 12.85
C VAL A 132 9.60 6.11 12.70
N TYR A 133 9.33 6.79 13.80
CA TYR A 133 8.66 8.08 13.82
C TYR A 133 9.68 9.21 13.94
N LEU A 134 9.66 10.14 13.00
CA LEU A 134 10.46 11.37 13.03
C LEU A 134 9.57 12.57 13.32
N ASP A 135 9.81 13.27 14.39
CA ASP A 135 9.21 14.57 14.65
C ASP A 135 9.88 15.64 13.77
N VAL A 136 9.10 16.28 12.88
CA VAL A 136 9.65 17.25 11.93
C VAL A 136 10.10 18.56 12.57
N ASP A 137 9.57 18.90 13.76
CA ASP A 137 9.88 20.15 14.47
C ASP A 137 11.12 20.00 15.36
N SER A 138 11.18 18.92 16.16
CA SER A 138 12.29 18.67 17.09
C SER A 138 13.43 17.84 16.49
N ASP A 139 13.19 17.23 15.33
CA ASP A 139 14.10 16.28 14.68
C ASP A 139 14.38 15.01 15.53
N GLY A 140 13.54 14.79 16.57
CA GLY A 140 13.58 13.62 17.44
C GLY A 140 13.08 12.38 16.73
N GLN A 141 13.73 11.23 16.98
CA GLN A 141 13.37 9.95 16.40
C GLN A 141 12.90 8.98 17.49
N THR A 142 11.74 8.34 17.28
CA THR A 142 11.24 7.24 18.10
C THR A 142 11.17 5.97 17.28
N LEU A 143 11.76 4.88 17.76
CA LEU A 143 11.69 3.57 17.16
C LEU A 143 10.86 2.64 18.04
N ILE A 144 9.90 1.95 17.43
CA ILE A 144 9.07 0.92 18.08
C ILE A 144 9.18 -0.31 17.21
N SER A 145 9.61 -1.45 17.76
CA SER A 145 9.81 -2.67 16.97
C SER A 145 9.21 -3.90 17.64
N GLU A 146 8.97 -4.92 16.82
CA GLU A 146 8.58 -6.26 17.24
C GLU A 146 9.30 -7.31 16.39
N HIS A 147 9.67 -8.44 17.00
CA HIS A 147 10.19 -9.58 16.27
C HIS A 147 9.04 -10.44 15.78
N CYS A 148 9.05 -10.75 14.49
CA CYS A 148 8.03 -11.57 13.84
C CYS A 148 8.68 -12.74 13.12
N THR A 149 8.04 -13.89 13.15
CA THR A 149 8.39 -15.02 12.29
C THR A 149 7.80 -14.82 10.87
N ALA A 150 8.40 -15.46 9.89
CA ALA A 150 7.88 -15.43 8.52
C ALA A 150 6.45 -15.97 8.46
N ASP A 151 6.14 -17.03 9.23
CA ASP A 151 4.81 -17.65 9.25
C ASP A 151 3.73 -16.72 9.80
N GLU A 152 4.05 -15.96 10.88
CA GLU A 152 3.13 -14.95 11.43
C GLU A 152 2.84 -13.84 10.43
N LEU A 153 3.89 -13.35 9.73
CA LEU A 153 3.76 -12.32 8.72
C LEU A 153 3.03 -12.82 7.47
N GLN A 154 3.24 -14.08 7.09
CA GLN A 154 2.51 -14.72 6.00
C GLN A 154 1.02 -14.80 6.30
N ALA A 155 0.65 -15.32 7.47
CA ALA A 155 -0.74 -15.43 7.89
C ALA A 155 -1.42 -14.04 7.93
N PHE A 156 -0.70 -13.02 8.39
CA PHE A 156 -1.19 -11.64 8.36
C PHE A 156 -1.43 -11.17 6.92
N PHE A 157 -0.44 -11.31 6.04
CA PHE A 157 -0.51 -10.91 4.64
C PHE A 157 -1.67 -11.59 3.91
N GLU A 158 -1.79 -12.92 4.04
CA GLU A 158 -2.87 -13.71 3.43
C GLU A 158 -4.25 -13.22 3.88
N THR A 159 -4.40 -12.92 5.18
CA THR A 159 -5.64 -12.36 5.72
C THR A 159 -6.02 -11.04 5.05
N GLN A 160 -5.05 -10.14 4.82
CA GLN A 160 -5.32 -8.88 4.12
C GLN A 160 -5.71 -9.12 2.66
N CYS A 161 -5.00 -10.02 1.98
CA CYS A 161 -5.28 -10.39 0.59
C CYS A 161 -6.66 -11.03 0.42
N GLN A 162 -7.05 -11.94 1.30
CA GLN A 162 -8.38 -12.59 1.31
C GLN A 162 -9.51 -11.56 1.43
N ARG A 163 -9.37 -10.59 2.36
CA ARG A 163 -10.35 -9.50 2.52
C ARG A 163 -10.51 -8.68 1.25
N PHE A 164 -9.39 -8.37 0.59
CA PHE A 164 -9.41 -7.61 -0.66
C PHE A 164 -10.07 -8.41 -1.79
N LEU A 165 -9.69 -9.69 -1.98
CA LEU A 165 -10.25 -10.55 -3.02
C LEU A 165 -11.75 -10.78 -2.84
N ALA A 166 -12.20 -11.03 -1.62
CA ALA A 166 -13.62 -11.21 -1.32
C ALA A 166 -14.44 -9.96 -1.72
N TRP A 167 -13.91 -8.76 -1.44
CA TRP A 167 -14.55 -7.52 -1.86
C TRP A 167 -14.55 -7.35 -3.39
N ALA A 168 -13.40 -7.60 -4.04
CA ALA A 168 -13.25 -7.45 -5.49
C ALA A 168 -14.22 -8.37 -6.24
N GLN A 169 -14.32 -9.63 -5.85
CA GLN A 169 -15.27 -10.60 -6.41
C GLN A 169 -16.73 -10.15 -6.21
N GLY A 170 -17.06 -9.65 -5.01
CA GLY A 170 -18.40 -9.12 -4.75
C GLY A 170 -18.73 -7.87 -5.58
N GLN A 171 -17.75 -7.02 -5.93
CA GLN A 171 -17.94 -5.90 -6.84
C GLN A 171 -18.19 -6.37 -8.29
N GLU A 172 -17.44 -7.36 -8.75
CA GLU A 172 -17.63 -7.92 -10.10
C GLU A 172 -19.01 -8.54 -10.26
N GLN A 173 -19.45 -9.30 -9.25
CA GLN A 173 -20.79 -9.89 -9.28
C GLN A 173 -21.87 -8.81 -9.37
N ARG A 174 -21.80 -7.78 -8.54
CA ARG A 174 -22.74 -6.63 -8.59
C ARG A 174 -22.73 -5.91 -9.93
N LEU A 175 -21.54 -5.75 -10.54
CA LEU A 175 -21.43 -5.13 -11.86
C LEU A 175 -22.04 -6.02 -12.96
N ALA A 176 -21.88 -7.35 -12.87
CA ALA A 176 -22.47 -8.30 -13.78
C ALA A 176 -24.01 -8.28 -13.69
N GLU A 177 -24.56 -8.31 -12.47
CA GLU A 177 -25.99 -8.24 -12.18
C GLU A 177 -26.59 -6.92 -12.72
N ARG A 178 -25.93 -5.77 -12.48
CA ARG A 178 -26.35 -4.48 -13.03
C ARG A 178 -26.35 -4.47 -14.56
N LYS A 179 -25.35 -5.04 -15.20
CA LYS A 179 -25.30 -5.14 -16.66
C LYS A 179 -26.44 -5.98 -17.21
N GLN A 180 -26.73 -7.11 -16.57
CA GLN A 180 -27.86 -7.98 -16.96
C GLN A 180 -29.20 -7.26 -16.76
N GLY A 181 -29.42 -6.59 -15.64
CA GLY A 181 -30.62 -5.80 -15.38
C GLY A 181 -30.83 -4.67 -16.40
N LEU A 182 -29.78 -3.95 -16.78
CA LEU A 182 -29.86 -2.91 -17.81
C LEU A 182 -30.16 -3.48 -19.19
N GLN A 183 -29.67 -4.66 -19.53
CA GLN A 183 -29.99 -5.35 -20.78
C GLN A 183 -31.45 -5.81 -20.81
N ALA A 184 -31.98 -6.31 -19.69
CA ALA A 184 -33.37 -6.73 -19.58
C ALA A 184 -34.37 -5.56 -19.72
N LEU A 185 -33.95 -4.34 -19.32
CA LEU A 185 -34.77 -3.12 -19.48
C LEU A 185 -34.71 -2.52 -20.87
N GLY A 186 -33.97 -3.12 -21.82
CA GLY A 186 -33.90 -2.63 -23.22
C GLY A 186 -33.29 -1.22 -23.37
N LEU A 187 -32.60 -0.71 -22.35
CA LEU A 187 -32.00 0.62 -22.42
C LEU A 187 -30.82 0.65 -23.39
N PRO A 188 -30.73 1.62 -24.29
CA PRO A 188 -29.62 1.72 -25.25
C PRO A 188 -28.30 1.94 -24.48
N ARG A 189 -27.23 1.26 -24.91
CA ARG A 189 -25.88 1.49 -24.39
C ARG A 189 -25.48 2.93 -24.70
N ILE A 190 -25.30 3.75 -23.66
CA ILE A 190 -24.65 5.05 -23.80
C ILE A 190 -23.19 4.77 -24.18
N ARG A 191 -22.83 4.90 -25.44
CA ARG A 191 -21.43 4.92 -25.88
C ARG A 191 -20.80 6.18 -25.29
N ARG A 192 -19.86 6.05 -24.39
CA ARG A 192 -18.95 7.16 -24.09
C ARG A 192 -18.23 7.48 -25.40
N SER A 193 -18.59 8.58 -26.04
CA SER A 193 -17.79 9.13 -27.14
C SER A 193 -16.42 9.47 -26.56
N ALA A 194 -15.37 8.78 -27.04
CA ALA A 194 -14.02 9.25 -26.85
C ALA A 194 -13.95 10.66 -27.43
N ARG A 195 -13.78 11.67 -26.59
CA ARG A 195 -13.41 13.01 -27.08
C ARG A 195 -12.05 12.85 -27.75
N ALA A 196 -12.06 12.85 -29.07
CA ALA A 196 -10.88 13.09 -29.86
C ALA A 196 -10.35 14.47 -29.44
N SER A 197 -9.18 14.51 -28.87
CA SER A 197 -8.43 15.73 -28.66
C SER A 197 -7.97 16.20 -30.04
N ASP A 198 -8.77 17.05 -30.67
CA ASP A 198 -8.38 17.77 -31.87
C ASP A 198 -7.37 18.84 -31.46
N ASN A 199 -6.10 18.49 -31.58
CA ASN A 199 -4.96 19.39 -31.36
C ASN A 199 -4.56 19.98 -32.73
N SER A 200 -5.46 20.76 -33.34
CA SER A 200 -5.14 21.51 -34.55
C SER A 200 -4.19 22.66 -34.18
N GLN A 201 -2.91 22.46 -34.44
CA GLN A 201 -1.85 23.45 -34.44
C GLN A 201 -2.23 24.62 -35.35
N LYS A 202 -2.41 25.81 -34.80
CA LYS A 202 -2.41 27.06 -35.58
C LYS A 202 -0.98 27.47 -35.87
N PRO A 203 -0.61 27.76 -37.12
CA PRO A 203 0.72 28.26 -37.45
C PRO A 203 0.89 29.70 -36.97
N CYS A 204 2.02 29.96 -36.31
CA CYS A 204 2.47 31.28 -35.89
C CYS A 204 2.97 32.03 -37.13
N THR A 205 2.25 33.02 -37.63
CA THR A 205 2.77 33.99 -38.60
C THR A 205 3.39 35.17 -37.85
N ARG A 206 4.71 35.34 -38.02
CA ARG A 206 5.46 36.56 -37.66
C ARG A 206 5.06 37.70 -38.59
N ARG A 207 4.85 38.85 -38.02
CA ARG A 207 5.27 40.19 -38.51
C ARG A 207 5.75 41.01 -37.33
#